data_a5bc877dd579877b81eba35760648187
#
_entry.id   a5bc877dd579877b81eba35760648187
#
_cell.length_a   1.000
_cell.length_b   1.000
_cell.length_c   1.000
_cell.angle_alpha   90.00
_cell.angle_beta   90.00
_cell.angle_gamma   90.00
#
_symmetry.space_group_name_H-M   'P 1'
#
loop_
_entity.id
_entity.type
_entity.pdbx_description
1 polymer ?
#
loop_
_entity_poly.entity_id
_entity_poly.type
_entity_poly.pdbx_seq_one_letter_code
_entity_poly.pdbx_strand_id
1 'polypeptide(L)'
;MRATEVLLSEKPFIHEETVLKNTQLGSFTEVGMSNFIENSVLDDYSYTGQFCFIQNTTIGKFSNIAAMVRIGPTDHPYERPSLHHFTYRSKMYGFSDQDDMPFFEQRESQIAKIGHDTWIGHGAIIQPGVTIGNGAIVGSGAIVTKDVPPYAIVELVI
;
A
#
# COMPACT_ATOMS: atom_id res chain seq x y z
N MET A 1 11.70 18.28 -8.97
CA MET A 1 12.15 19.57 -8.38
C MET A 1 13.41 19.30 -7.58
N ARG A 2 14.41 20.18 -7.62
CA ARG A 2 15.61 20.02 -6.77
C ARG A 2 15.33 20.64 -5.42
N ALA A 3 15.67 19.95 -4.33
CA ALA A 3 15.57 20.52 -2.99
C ALA A 3 16.59 21.66 -2.83
N THR A 4 16.17 22.74 -2.21
CA THR A 4 17.01 23.90 -1.87
C THR A 4 17.47 23.88 -0.41
N GLU A 5 16.95 22.95 0.37
CA GLU A 5 17.24 22.77 1.79
C GLU A 5 17.21 21.29 2.17
N VAL A 6 17.69 20.96 3.36
CA VAL A 6 17.62 19.59 3.89
C VAL A 6 16.22 19.33 4.41
N LEU A 7 15.50 18.40 3.78
CA LEU A 7 14.12 18.02 4.14
C LEU A 7 14.06 16.75 4.97
N LEU A 8 14.97 15.80 4.72
CA LEU A 8 14.91 14.47 5.33
C LEU A 8 15.83 14.37 6.56
N SER A 9 15.35 13.71 7.59
CA SER A 9 16.06 13.50 8.85
C SER A 9 15.61 12.18 9.48
N GLU A 10 16.06 11.91 10.71
CA GLU A 10 15.52 10.78 11.51
C GLU A 10 13.99 10.88 11.71
N LYS A 11 13.44 12.09 11.59
CA LYS A 11 12.01 12.31 11.65
C LYS A 11 11.43 12.24 10.23
N PRO A 12 10.35 11.42 9.99
CA PRO A 12 9.67 11.35 8.70
C PRO A 12 9.17 12.70 8.22
N PHE A 13 9.28 12.95 6.90
CA PHE A 13 8.72 14.12 6.25
C PHE A 13 7.41 13.74 5.55
N ILE A 14 6.31 14.35 5.99
CA ILE A 14 4.96 14.05 5.50
C ILE A 14 4.39 15.30 4.84
N HIS A 15 4.07 15.19 3.56
CA HIS A 15 3.47 16.28 2.79
C HIS A 15 1.98 16.49 3.16
N GLU A 16 1.44 17.60 2.72
CA GLU A 16 0.08 18.05 3.00
C GLU A 16 -0.99 17.04 2.55
N GLU A 17 -2.17 17.13 3.17
CA GLU A 17 -3.36 16.33 2.85
C GLU A 17 -3.16 14.81 2.95
N THR A 18 -2.09 14.36 3.59
CA THR A 18 -1.82 12.94 3.81
C THR A 18 -2.56 12.43 5.03
N VAL A 19 -3.20 11.29 4.89
CA VAL A 19 -3.91 10.58 5.96
C VAL A 19 -3.17 9.30 6.31
N LEU A 20 -2.68 9.21 7.54
CA LEU A 20 -2.03 8.01 8.09
C LEU A 20 -2.91 7.41 9.18
N LYS A 21 -3.24 6.12 9.08
CA LYS A 21 -3.99 5.36 10.08
C LYS A 21 -3.21 4.11 10.44
N ASN A 22 -2.95 3.91 11.73
CA ASN A 22 -2.22 2.73 12.21
C ASN A 22 -0.99 2.41 11.33
N THR A 23 -0.16 3.44 11.07
CA THR A 23 0.96 3.39 10.13
C THR A 23 2.25 3.80 10.85
N GLN A 24 3.31 3.04 10.62
CA GLN A 24 4.64 3.32 11.14
C GLN A 24 5.57 3.76 10.02
N LEU A 25 6.36 4.79 10.28
CA LEU A 25 7.34 5.34 9.34
C LEU A 25 8.73 5.28 9.96
N GLY A 26 9.69 4.79 9.21
CA GLY A 26 11.10 4.76 9.57
C GLY A 26 11.78 6.12 9.41
N SER A 27 13.06 6.17 9.74
CA SER A 27 13.88 7.36 9.61
C SER A 27 14.15 7.69 8.15
N PHE A 28 14.30 8.98 7.84
CA PHE A 28 14.58 9.47 6.49
C PHE A 28 13.56 9.05 5.45
N THR A 29 12.30 8.83 5.88
CA THR A 29 11.19 8.54 4.98
C THR A 29 10.51 9.82 4.52
N GLU A 30 9.96 9.78 3.30
CA GLU A 30 9.14 10.84 2.74
C GLU A 30 7.81 10.28 2.27
N VAL A 31 6.71 10.91 2.69
CA VAL A 31 5.37 10.57 2.21
C VAL A 31 4.82 11.72 1.40
N GLY A 32 4.58 11.50 0.12
CA GLY A 32 4.07 12.50 -0.83
C GLY A 32 2.68 13.02 -0.44
N MET A 33 2.28 14.13 -1.05
CA MET A 33 0.99 14.77 -0.76
C MET A 33 -0.20 13.88 -1.09
N SER A 34 -1.31 14.09 -0.38
CA SER A 34 -2.59 13.42 -0.63
C SER A 34 -2.49 11.87 -0.66
N ASN A 35 -1.59 11.31 0.13
CA ASN A 35 -1.52 9.87 0.33
C ASN A 35 -2.56 9.42 1.36
N PHE A 36 -3.08 8.20 1.19
CA PHE A 36 -3.81 7.49 2.21
C PHE A 36 -3.09 6.18 2.52
N ILE A 37 -2.58 6.05 3.75
CA ILE A 37 -1.81 4.87 4.17
C ILE A 37 -2.43 4.33 5.47
N GLU A 38 -2.81 3.06 5.48
CA GLU A 38 -3.50 2.41 6.58
C GLU A 38 -2.90 1.03 6.88
N ASN A 39 -2.78 0.68 8.17
CA ASN A 39 -2.28 -0.62 8.64
C ASN A 39 -0.97 -1.02 7.95
N SER A 40 -0.01 -0.10 7.87
CA SER A 40 1.18 -0.29 7.04
C SER A 40 2.45 0.18 7.73
N VAL A 41 3.57 -0.32 7.25
CA VAL A 41 4.91 0.07 7.69
C VAL A 41 5.74 0.49 6.49
N LEU A 42 6.34 1.68 6.54
CA LEU A 42 7.39 2.12 5.63
C LEU A 42 8.70 2.17 6.41
N ASP A 43 9.66 1.36 6.00
CA ASP A 43 10.95 1.27 6.66
C ASP A 43 11.89 2.42 6.19
N ASP A 44 13.04 2.55 6.83
CA ASP A 44 13.99 3.66 6.65
C ASP A 44 14.32 3.94 5.18
N TYR A 45 14.51 5.22 4.86
CA TYR A 45 14.92 5.71 3.54
C TYR A 45 13.95 5.39 2.39
N SER A 46 12.74 4.94 2.69
CA SER A 46 11.71 4.72 1.67
C SER A 46 10.91 5.99 1.40
N TYR A 47 10.35 6.12 0.22
CA TYR A 47 9.46 7.23 -0.07
C TYR A 47 8.28 6.85 -0.95
N THR A 48 7.24 7.66 -0.89
CA THR A 48 6.09 7.61 -1.80
C THR A 48 5.95 8.92 -2.55
N GLY A 49 5.57 8.83 -3.82
CA GLY A 49 5.05 9.97 -4.57
C GLY A 49 3.66 10.37 -4.07
N GLN A 50 3.03 11.31 -4.76
CA GLN A 50 1.70 11.82 -4.43
C GLN A 50 0.59 10.83 -4.84
N PHE A 51 -0.59 10.98 -4.19
CA PHE A 51 -1.81 10.25 -4.52
C PHE A 51 -1.70 8.72 -4.44
N CYS A 52 -0.83 8.20 -3.58
CA CYS A 52 -0.76 6.77 -3.32
C CYS A 52 -1.87 6.35 -2.34
N PHE A 53 -2.38 5.14 -2.54
CA PHE A 53 -3.33 4.51 -1.64
C PHE A 53 -2.79 3.15 -1.22
N ILE A 54 -2.35 3.02 0.03
CA ILE A 54 -1.61 1.86 0.53
C ILE A 54 -2.31 1.32 1.77
N GLN A 55 -2.63 0.03 1.75
CA GLN A 55 -3.30 -0.65 2.87
C GLN A 55 -2.66 -2.01 3.14
N ASN A 56 -2.61 -2.40 4.41
CA ASN A 56 -2.15 -3.72 4.86
C ASN A 56 -0.82 -4.11 4.20
N THR A 57 0.19 -3.24 4.30
CA THR A 57 1.44 -3.37 3.53
C THR A 57 2.66 -3.16 4.42
N THR A 58 3.70 -3.96 4.18
CA THR A 58 5.04 -3.69 4.69
C THR A 58 5.94 -3.29 3.54
N ILE A 59 6.62 -2.15 3.66
CA ILE A 59 7.55 -1.63 2.66
C ILE A 59 8.95 -1.59 3.27
N GLY A 60 9.87 -2.28 2.63
CA GLY A 60 11.27 -2.38 3.07
C GLY A 60 12.06 -1.09 2.84
N LYS A 61 13.29 -1.08 3.32
CA LYS A 61 14.21 0.07 3.22
C LYS A 61 14.55 0.42 1.78
N PHE A 62 14.81 1.71 1.54
CA PHE A 62 15.22 2.23 0.23
C PHE A 62 14.23 1.96 -0.90
N SER A 63 12.96 1.73 -0.58
CA SER A 63 11.93 1.49 -1.60
C SER A 63 11.44 2.80 -2.21
N ASN A 64 11.29 2.77 -3.53
CA ASN A 64 10.90 3.90 -4.36
C ASN A 64 9.48 3.67 -4.86
N ILE A 65 8.49 4.30 -4.25
CA ILE A 65 7.09 4.17 -4.66
C ILE A 65 6.69 5.41 -5.45
N ALA A 66 6.43 5.24 -6.73
CA ALA A 66 6.03 6.36 -7.58
C ALA A 66 4.60 6.85 -7.26
N ALA A 67 4.22 7.95 -7.90
CA ALA A 67 2.88 8.52 -7.72
C ALA A 67 1.76 7.60 -8.19
N MET A 68 0.58 7.75 -7.58
CA MET A 68 -0.66 7.06 -7.94
C MET A 68 -0.58 5.53 -7.82
N VAL A 69 0.34 5.01 -7.03
CA VAL A 69 0.46 3.57 -6.77
C VAL A 69 -0.64 3.11 -5.82
N ARG A 70 -1.25 1.97 -6.12
CA ARG A 70 -2.22 1.29 -5.27
C ARG A 70 -1.65 -0.02 -4.74
N ILE A 71 -1.50 -0.16 -3.42
CA ILE A 71 -1.06 -1.42 -2.80
C ILE A 71 -2.14 -1.91 -1.85
N GLY A 72 -2.47 -3.21 -1.94
CA GLY A 72 -3.44 -3.85 -1.08
C GLY A 72 -4.89 -3.37 -1.30
N PRO A 73 -5.41 -3.28 -2.55
CA PRO A 73 -6.82 -2.97 -2.76
C PRO A 73 -7.69 -4.01 -2.07
N THR A 74 -8.74 -3.54 -1.43
CA THR A 74 -9.66 -4.44 -0.75
C THR A 74 -10.65 -5.06 -1.73
N ASP A 75 -11.00 -6.32 -1.52
CA ASP A 75 -11.97 -7.09 -2.30
C ASP A 75 -13.36 -7.09 -1.66
N HIS A 76 -14.31 -7.72 -2.34
CA HIS A 76 -15.66 -8.01 -1.86
C HIS A 76 -15.84 -9.54 -1.70
N PRO A 77 -16.75 -10.00 -0.82
CA PRO A 77 -16.99 -11.42 -0.60
C PRO A 77 -17.78 -12.03 -1.77
N TYR A 78 -17.07 -12.51 -2.79
CA TYR A 78 -17.67 -13.06 -4.02
C TYR A 78 -18.37 -14.41 -3.81
N GLU A 79 -18.14 -15.08 -2.68
CA GLU A 79 -18.82 -16.33 -2.28
C GLU A 79 -20.20 -16.09 -1.64
N ARG A 80 -20.57 -14.83 -1.37
CA ARG A 80 -21.86 -14.48 -0.75
C ARG A 80 -22.95 -14.23 -1.79
N PRO A 81 -24.22 -14.35 -1.41
CA PRO A 81 -25.34 -14.06 -2.33
C PRO A 81 -25.34 -12.64 -2.89
N SER A 82 -24.69 -11.70 -2.22
CA SER A 82 -24.52 -10.31 -2.67
C SER A 82 -23.08 -9.85 -2.46
N LEU A 83 -22.54 -9.18 -3.47
CA LEU A 83 -21.22 -8.52 -3.40
C LEU A 83 -21.25 -7.22 -2.58
N HIS A 84 -22.47 -6.73 -2.28
CA HIS A 84 -22.63 -5.44 -1.64
C HIS A 84 -22.10 -5.43 -0.20
N HIS A 85 -21.52 -4.33 0.22
CA HIS A 85 -20.86 -4.21 1.52
C HIS A 85 -21.82 -4.27 2.74
N PHE A 86 -23.14 -4.19 2.55
CA PHE A 86 -24.06 -4.41 3.65
C PHE A 86 -23.91 -5.81 4.27
N THR A 87 -23.38 -6.78 3.52
CA THR A 87 -23.19 -8.16 4.00
C THR A 87 -22.07 -8.27 5.06
N TYR A 88 -21.19 -7.28 5.16
CA TYR A 88 -20.10 -7.24 6.14
C TYR A 88 -19.99 -5.92 6.91
N ARG A 89 -20.61 -4.82 6.42
CA ARG A 89 -20.75 -3.53 7.10
C ARG A 89 -22.16 -3.31 7.61
N SER A 90 -22.77 -4.34 8.16
CA SER A 90 -24.19 -4.36 8.54
C SER A 90 -24.55 -3.35 9.63
N LYS A 91 -23.59 -2.99 10.48
CA LYS A 91 -23.78 -1.97 11.53
C LYS A 91 -24.10 -0.58 10.95
N MET A 92 -23.41 -0.15 9.92
CA MET A 92 -23.65 1.18 9.34
C MET A 92 -25.03 1.30 8.66
N TYR A 93 -25.69 0.17 8.36
CA TYR A 93 -27.05 0.11 7.85
C TYR A 93 -28.10 -0.09 8.95
N GLY A 94 -27.68 -0.29 10.17
CA GLY A 94 -28.58 -0.62 11.29
C GLY A 94 -29.18 -2.05 11.19
N PHE A 95 -28.59 -2.93 10.40
CA PHE A 95 -29.05 -4.32 10.25
C PHE A 95 -28.49 -5.24 11.33
N SER A 96 -27.44 -4.85 12.01
CA SER A 96 -26.81 -5.57 13.11
C SER A 96 -26.10 -4.61 14.05
N ASP A 97 -25.86 -5.02 15.28
CA ASP A 97 -25.10 -4.26 16.28
C ASP A 97 -23.59 -4.25 15.96
N GLN A 98 -23.12 -5.17 15.15
CA GLN A 98 -21.71 -5.32 14.77
C GLN A 98 -21.56 -5.56 13.27
N ASP A 99 -20.39 -5.16 12.75
CA ASP A 99 -19.90 -5.58 11.44
C ASP A 99 -19.38 -7.02 11.49
N ASP A 100 -19.17 -7.64 10.34
CA ASP A 100 -18.56 -8.96 10.22
C ASP A 100 -17.04 -8.87 10.51
N MET A 101 -16.67 -8.95 11.77
CA MET A 101 -15.28 -8.83 12.19
C MET A 101 -14.38 -9.91 11.61
N PRO A 102 -14.77 -11.23 11.56
CA PRO A 102 -13.95 -12.24 10.90
C PRO A 102 -13.61 -11.93 9.46
N PHE A 103 -14.53 -11.35 8.69
CA PHE A 103 -14.28 -10.92 7.32
C PHE A 103 -13.21 -9.80 7.25
N PHE A 104 -13.28 -8.82 8.15
CA PHE A 104 -12.28 -7.75 8.22
C PHE A 104 -10.90 -8.28 8.64
N GLU A 105 -10.85 -9.17 9.63
CA GLU A 105 -9.60 -9.81 10.07
C GLU A 105 -8.95 -10.60 8.94
N GLN A 106 -9.71 -11.36 8.17
CA GLN A 106 -9.21 -12.07 7.01
C GLN A 106 -8.62 -11.11 5.96
N ARG A 107 -9.31 -10.01 5.66
CA ARG A 107 -8.81 -8.97 4.75
C ARG A 107 -7.50 -8.36 5.22
N GLU A 108 -7.44 -7.99 6.48
CA GLU A 108 -6.26 -7.36 7.09
C GLU A 108 -5.08 -8.32 7.17
N SER A 109 -5.31 -9.62 7.21
CA SER A 109 -4.27 -10.65 7.19
C SER A 109 -3.58 -10.80 5.83
N GLN A 110 -4.17 -10.30 4.75
CA GLN A 110 -3.61 -10.33 3.39
C GLN A 110 -2.55 -9.23 3.21
N ILE A 111 -1.44 -9.34 3.95
CA ILE A 111 -0.36 -8.35 3.93
C ILE A 111 0.40 -8.40 2.61
N ALA A 112 0.43 -7.29 1.88
CA ALA A 112 1.37 -7.12 0.78
C ALA A 112 2.76 -6.81 1.33
N LYS A 113 3.79 -7.42 0.75
CA LYS A 113 5.17 -7.26 1.21
C LYS A 113 6.05 -6.71 0.09
N ILE A 114 6.51 -5.50 0.27
CA ILE A 114 7.45 -4.86 -0.66
C ILE A 114 8.84 -4.98 -0.06
N GLY A 115 9.75 -5.60 -0.78
CA GLY A 115 11.12 -5.82 -0.36
C GLY A 115 11.96 -4.54 -0.28
N HIS A 116 13.23 -4.70 0.04
CA HIS A 116 14.19 -3.59 0.10
C HIS A 116 14.65 -3.18 -1.30
N ASP A 117 14.98 -1.90 -1.45
CA ASP A 117 15.57 -1.34 -2.68
C ASP A 117 14.75 -1.67 -3.94
N THR A 118 13.44 -1.56 -3.82
CA THR A 118 12.49 -1.79 -4.91
C THR A 118 12.12 -0.51 -5.63
N TRP A 119 11.65 -0.62 -6.86
CA TRP A 119 11.04 0.47 -7.58
C TRP A 119 9.64 0.07 -8.07
N ILE A 120 8.62 0.72 -7.52
CA ILE A 120 7.22 0.52 -7.93
C ILE A 120 6.82 1.70 -8.81
N GLY A 121 6.61 1.44 -10.09
CA GLY A 121 6.34 2.44 -11.12
C GLY A 121 4.98 3.11 -10.98
N HIS A 122 4.86 4.28 -11.58
CA HIS A 122 3.66 5.13 -11.55
C HIS A 122 2.38 4.35 -11.89
N GLY A 123 1.36 4.49 -11.06
CA GLY A 123 0.05 3.88 -11.29
C GLY A 123 0.02 2.36 -11.21
N ALA A 124 1.08 1.71 -10.75
CA ALA A 124 1.05 0.26 -10.54
C ALA A 124 0.06 -0.14 -9.45
N ILE A 125 -0.49 -1.35 -9.59
CA ILE A 125 -1.42 -1.94 -8.62
C ILE A 125 -0.82 -3.26 -8.11
N ILE A 126 -0.58 -3.34 -6.80
CA ILE A 126 -0.10 -4.57 -6.15
C ILE A 126 -1.26 -5.18 -5.37
N GLN A 127 -1.65 -6.41 -5.71
CA GLN A 127 -2.77 -7.08 -5.06
C GLN A 127 -2.46 -7.48 -3.60
N PRO A 128 -3.49 -7.66 -2.73
CA PRO A 128 -3.30 -8.11 -1.36
C PRO A 128 -2.52 -9.43 -1.30
N GLY A 129 -1.66 -9.58 -0.29
CA GLY A 129 -0.90 -10.80 -0.05
C GLY A 129 0.28 -11.05 -0.99
N VAL A 130 0.50 -10.19 -2.00
CA VAL A 130 1.60 -10.32 -2.95
C VAL A 130 2.92 -9.89 -2.31
N THR A 131 3.98 -10.63 -2.60
CA THR A 131 5.35 -10.30 -2.21
C THR A 131 6.15 -9.80 -3.42
N ILE A 132 6.74 -8.61 -3.29
CA ILE A 132 7.72 -8.06 -4.24
C ILE A 132 9.10 -8.27 -3.63
N GLY A 133 9.95 -9.04 -4.31
CA GLY A 133 11.30 -9.36 -3.83
C GLY A 133 12.23 -8.15 -3.80
N ASN A 134 13.32 -8.26 -3.02
CA ASN A 134 14.34 -7.20 -2.92
C ASN A 134 14.90 -6.85 -4.29
N GLY A 135 15.12 -5.57 -4.54
CA GLY A 135 15.69 -5.08 -5.79
C GLY A 135 14.80 -5.25 -7.03
N ALA A 136 13.55 -5.69 -6.87
CA ALA A 136 12.65 -5.86 -7.99
C ALA A 136 12.09 -4.53 -8.49
N ILE A 137 11.76 -4.50 -9.77
CA ILE A 137 11.16 -3.35 -10.46
C ILE A 137 9.77 -3.73 -10.97
N VAL A 138 8.78 -2.93 -10.61
CA VAL A 138 7.43 -3.01 -11.16
C VAL A 138 7.20 -1.83 -12.08
N GLY A 139 6.99 -2.10 -13.36
CA GLY A 139 6.77 -1.07 -14.37
C GLY A 139 5.50 -0.25 -14.14
N SER A 140 5.48 0.96 -14.70
CA SER A 140 4.33 1.86 -14.61
C SER A 140 3.06 1.21 -15.16
N GLY A 141 1.95 1.34 -14.42
CA GLY A 141 0.65 0.79 -14.81
C GLY A 141 0.53 -0.74 -14.71
N ALA A 142 1.54 -1.44 -14.23
CA ALA A 142 1.47 -2.90 -14.07
C ALA A 142 0.47 -3.30 -12.98
N ILE A 143 -0.26 -4.39 -13.21
CA ILE A 143 -1.13 -5.02 -12.21
C ILE A 143 -0.47 -6.33 -11.76
N VAL A 144 0.00 -6.35 -10.53
CA VAL A 144 0.75 -7.48 -9.99
C VAL A 144 -0.16 -8.35 -9.12
N THR A 145 -0.44 -9.56 -9.59
CA THR A 145 -1.35 -10.52 -8.96
C THR A 145 -0.63 -11.74 -8.37
N LYS A 146 0.69 -11.85 -8.57
CA LYS A 146 1.54 -12.94 -8.08
C LYS A 146 2.85 -12.39 -7.55
N ASP A 147 3.50 -13.17 -6.72
CA ASP A 147 4.80 -12.82 -6.16
C ASP A 147 5.84 -12.56 -7.27
N VAL A 148 6.64 -11.53 -7.06
CA VAL A 148 7.74 -11.13 -7.94
C VAL A 148 9.06 -11.52 -7.28
N PRO A 149 9.89 -12.32 -7.95
CA PRO A 149 11.20 -12.71 -7.42
C PRO A 149 12.14 -11.52 -7.19
N PRO A 150 13.13 -11.63 -6.30
CA PRO A 150 14.16 -10.61 -6.15
C PRO A 150 14.84 -10.29 -7.50
N TYR A 151 15.12 -8.99 -7.70
CA TYR A 151 15.81 -8.46 -8.89
C TYR A 151 15.11 -8.69 -10.22
N ALA A 152 13.87 -9.14 -10.20
CA ALA A 152 13.06 -9.27 -11.41
C ALA A 152 12.48 -7.92 -11.86
N ILE A 153 12.21 -7.79 -13.15
CA ILE A 153 11.50 -6.67 -13.74
C ILE A 153 10.15 -7.17 -14.25
N VAL A 154 9.08 -6.53 -13.81
CA VAL A 154 7.71 -6.81 -14.23
C VAL A 154 7.16 -5.57 -14.91
N GLU A 155 6.85 -5.66 -16.21
CA GLU A 155 6.37 -4.51 -16.97
C GLU A 155 4.85 -4.47 -17.14
N LEU A 156 4.24 -5.58 -17.44
CA LEU A 156 2.79 -5.72 -17.56
C LEU A 156 2.40 -7.15 -17.21
N VAL A 157 1.54 -7.32 -16.23
CA VAL A 157 0.95 -8.63 -15.94
C VAL A 157 -0.54 -8.54 -16.26
N ILE A 158 -0.93 -9.20 -17.32
CA ILE A 158 -2.32 -9.42 -17.68
C ILE A 158 -2.80 -10.69 -16.98
#